data_2fba47ee0c3d848a4161c8f41d16e806
#
_entry.id   2fba47ee0c3d848a4161c8f41d16e806
#
_cell.length_a   1.000
_cell.length_b   1.000
_cell.length_c   1.000
_cell.angle_alpha   90.00
_cell.angle_beta   90.00
_cell.angle_gamma   90.00
#
_symmetry.space_group_name_H-M   'P 1'
#
loop_
_entity.id
_entity.type
_entity.pdbx_description
1 polymer ?
#
loop_
_entity_poly.entity_id
_entity_poly.type
_entity_poly.pdbx_seq_one_letter_code
_entity_poly.pdbx_strand_id
1 'polypeptide(L)'
;LSQNQDVEVNTYFGQMMFVDVAMYMGVIVFFLAVFSMVVNWKDPFVRYLTILVIIATLISFGRTFPIVYDLMFHYFPFFDKFRVPSMILVLVQLSLPILAGLGIAKIISLKNENDKKYNNLVRNIFFALGGIFILTIVLASPIKSWFVERIAESGRKDTHAVQLSDYTSEMFLNDARLAFFFSAAVFGLVFAYLKSFISKDLMITAIIIFSLVDIFRINHRGETLKDNTDTEQLFQK
;
A
#
# COMPACT_ATOMS: atom_id res chain seq x y z
N LEU A 1 22.69 29.33 21.33
CA LEU A 1 22.22 28.03 21.79
C LEU A 1 20.89 27.75 21.05
N SER A 2 21.00 27.13 19.89
CA SER A 2 19.88 26.67 19.08
C SER A 2 19.35 25.38 19.74
N GLN A 3 18.22 25.48 20.44
CA GLN A 3 17.45 24.31 20.78
C GLN A 3 16.84 23.75 19.48
N ASN A 4 17.39 22.63 19.01
CA ASN A 4 16.69 21.76 18.07
C ASN A 4 15.46 21.22 18.81
N GLN A 5 14.35 21.88 18.70
CA GLN A 5 13.06 21.31 19.04
C GLN A 5 12.69 20.39 17.87
N ASP A 6 12.79 19.08 18.10
CA ASP A 6 12.17 18.09 17.23
C ASP A 6 10.66 18.32 17.28
N VAL A 7 10.15 18.99 16.24
CA VAL A 7 8.71 19.23 16.10
C VAL A 7 8.08 17.98 15.51
N GLU A 8 7.29 17.27 16.30
CA GLU A 8 6.45 16.19 15.78
C GLU A 8 5.40 16.79 14.86
N VAL A 9 5.57 16.55 13.57
CA VAL A 9 4.66 17.04 12.57
C VAL A 9 3.69 15.92 12.17
N ASN A 10 2.39 16.15 12.40
CA ASN A 10 1.36 15.26 11.92
C ASN A 10 1.21 15.40 10.40
N THR A 11 1.74 14.43 9.65
CA THR A 11 1.68 14.37 8.19
C THR A 11 0.42 13.69 7.67
N TYR A 12 -0.56 13.41 8.53
CA TYR A 12 -1.81 12.73 8.14
C TYR A 12 -2.76 13.66 7.39
N PHE A 13 -3.11 13.30 6.16
CA PHE A 13 -4.04 14.03 5.28
C PHE A 13 -5.46 13.45 5.21
N GLY A 14 -5.81 12.51 6.09
CA GLY A 14 -7.14 11.89 6.11
C GLY A 14 -8.23 12.74 6.78
N GLN A 15 -9.48 12.39 6.55
CA GLN A 15 -10.64 13.04 7.17
C GLN A 15 -10.82 12.66 8.66
N MET A 16 -10.19 11.59 9.11
CA MET A 16 -10.29 11.09 10.49
C MET A 16 -9.04 11.46 11.27
N MET A 17 -9.09 12.54 12.05
CA MET A 17 -7.95 13.02 12.85
C MET A 17 -7.61 12.13 14.06
N PHE A 18 -8.45 11.17 14.43
CA PHE A 18 -8.31 10.40 15.67
C PHE A 18 -8.10 8.90 15.47
N VAL A 19 -8.04 8.42 14.23
CA VAL A 19 -7.87 6.98 13.95
C VAL A 19 -6.69 6.81 13.01
N ASP A 20 -5.55 6.54 13.60
CA ASP A 20 -4.36 6.12 12.86
C ASP A 20 -4.48 4.62 12.57
N VAL A 21 -5.05 4.30 11.41
CA VAL A 21 -5.12 2.91 10.94
C VAL A 21 -3.91 2.69 10.05
N ALA A 22 -2.77 2.38 10.67
CA ALA A 22 -1.55 2.01 9.98
C ALA A 22 -1.75 0.65 9.26
N MET A 23 -2.39 0.67 8.09
CA MET A 23 -2.66 -0.53 7.28
C MET A 23 -1.73 -0.63 6.08
N TYR A 24 -0.44 -0.68 6.33
CA TYR A 24 0.51 -0.95 5.26
C TYR A 24 0.76 -2.46 5.12
N MET A 25 0.47 -3.00 3.94
CA MET A 25 0.60 -4.43 3.63
C MET A 25 1.76 -4.74 2.68
N GLY A 26 2.44 -3.71 2.22
CA GLY A 26 3.46 -3.83 1.19
C GLY A 26 2.89 -3.69 -0.23
N VAL A 27 3.53 -2.83 -1.02
CA VAL A 27 3.11 -2.58 -2.41
C VAL A 27 3.35 -3.81 -3.28
N ILE A 28 4.39 -4.57 -3.00
CA ILE A 28 4.71 -5.82 -3.70
C ILE A 28 3.60 -6.84 -3.52
N VAL A 29 3.13 -7.02 -2.27
CA VAL A 29 2.02 -7.93 -1.94
C VAL A 29 0.76 -7.51 -2.67
N PHE A 30 0.47 -6.20 -2.71
CA PHE A 30 -0.68 -5.67 -3.44
C PHE A 30 -0.64 -6.02 -4.93
N PHE A 31 0.46 -5.74 -5.64
CA PHE A 31 0.54 -6.02 -7.07
C PHE A 31 0.54 -7.52 -7.40
N LEU A 32 1.15 -8.36 -6.56
CA LEU A 32 1.09 -9.81 -6.71
C LEU A 32 -0.33 -10.35 -6.46
N ALA A 33 -1.06 -9.78 -5.49
CA ALA A 33 -2.45 -10.13 -5.24
C ALA A 33 -3.34 -9.74 -6.43
N VAL A 34 -3.19 -8.51 -6.96
CA VAL A 34 -3.92 -8.07 -8.17
C VAL A 34 -3.61 -8.97 -9.36
N PHE A 35 -2.35 -9.34 -9.55
CA PHE A 35 -1.97 -10.32 -10.58
C PHE A 35 -2.72 -11.65 -10.39
N SER A 36 -2.76 -12.17 -9.15
CA SER A 36 -3.49 -13.39 -8.83
C SER A 36 -4.99 -13.28 -9.12
N MET A 37 -5.61 -12.18 -8.73
CA MET A 37 -7.03 -11.90 -8.98
C MET A 37 -7.38 -11.99 -10.47
N VAL A 38 -6.50 -11.49 -11.33
CA VAL A 38 -6.71 -11.47 -12.79
C VAL A 38 -6.44 -12.85 -13.40
N VAL A 39 -5.32 -13.48 -13.03
CA VAL A 39 -4.85 -14.71 -13.69
C VAL A 39 -5.58 -15.97 -13.18
N ASN A 40 -5.89 -15.99 -11.89
CA ASN A 40 -6.55 -17.12 -11.21
C ASN A 40 -8.06 -16.95 -11.04
N TRP A 41 -8.71 -16.03 -11.78
CA TRP A 41 -10.15 -15.73 -11.63
C TRP A 41 -11.06 -16.96 -11.71
N LYS A 42 -10.63 -18.01 -12.39
CA LYS A 42 -11.39 -19.27 -12.52
C LYS A 42 -11.39 -20.10 -11.22
N ASP A 43 -10.43 -19.87 -10.33
CA ASP A 43 -10.37 -20.54 -9.04
C ASP A 43 -11.46 -19.96 -8.11
N PRO A 44 -12.39 -20.80 -7.58
CA PRO A 44 -13.44 -20.33 -6.69
C PRO A 44 -12.92 -19.64 -5.42
N PHE A 45 -11.80 -20.11 -4.88
CA PHE A 45 -11.21 -19.56 -3.68
C PHE A 45 -10.61 -18.16 -3.93
N VAL A 46 -9.89 -17.99 -5.04
CA VAL A 46 -9.37 -16.67 -5.46
C VAL A 46 -10.52 -15.69 -5.71
N ARG A 47 -11.58 -16.14 -6.39
CA ARG A 47 -12.76 -15.33 -6.64
C ARG A 47 -13.45 -14.88 -5.34
N TYR A 48 -13.61 -15.83 -4.40
CA TYR A 48 -14.16 -15.50 -3.08
C TYR A 48 -13.34 -14.44 -2.34
N LEU A 49 -12.02 -14.63 -2.23
CA LEU A 49 -11.14 -13.65 -1.59
C LEU A 49 -11.14 -12.31 -2.31
N THR A 50 -11.20 -12.30 -3.63
CA THR A 50 -11.28 -11.07 -4.43
C THR A 50 -12.55 -10.29 -4.13
N ILE A 51 -13.70 -10.97 -4.12
CA ILE A 51 -14.99 -10.35 -3.80
C ILE A 51 -14.97 -9.82 -2.36
N LEU A 52 -14.42 -10.60 -1.42
CA LEU A 52 -14.26 -10.18 -0.03
C LEU A 52 -13.43 -8.90 0.10
N VAL A 53 -12.28 -8.82 -0.59
CA VAL A 53 -11.41 -7.64 -0.61
C VAL A 53 -12.16 -6.43 -1.16
N ILE A 54 -12.88 -6.59 -2.28
CA ILE A 54 -13.63 -5.50 -2.91
C ILE A 54 -14.73 -4.99 -1.96
N ILE A 55 -15.55 -5.88 -1.40
CA ILE A 55 -16.64 -5.52 -0.50
C ILE A 55 -16.09 -4.85 0.77
N ALA A 56 -15.07 -5.44 1.40
CA ALA A 56 -14.45 -4.88 2.61
C ALA A 56 -13.87 -3.49 2.36
N THR A 57 -13.23 -3.28 1.21
CA THR A 57 -12.70 -1.97 0.82
C THR A 57 -13.82 -0.95 0.60
N LEU A 58 -14.91 -1.32 -0.08
CA LEU A 58 -16.06 -0.43 -0.31
C LEU A 58 -16.74 -0.03 1.01
N ILE A 59 -16.91 -0.98 1.95
CA ILE A 59 -17.46 -0.69 3.28
C ILE A 59 -16.54 0.24 4.07
N SER A 60 -15.22 0.07 3.95
CA SER A 60 -14.24 0.85 4.70
C SER A 60 -14.26 2.34 4.35
N PHE A 61 -14.70 2.71 3.15
CA PHE A 61 -14.87 4.12 2.76
C PHE A 61 -15.96 4.85 3.56
N GLY A 62 -16.84 4.11 4.23
CA GLY A 62 -17.86 4.69 5.09
C GLY A 62 -18.65 5.81 4.41
N ARG A 63 -18.72 6.98 5.06
CA ARG A 63 -19.46 8.16 4.56
C ARG A 63 -18.85 8.79 3.30
N THR A 64 -17.60 8.51 2.98
CA THR A 64 -16.96 9.04 1.76
C THR A 64 -17.55 8.41 0.50
N PHE A 65 -17.98 7.13 0.59
CA PHE A 65 -18.68 6.43 -0.47
C PHE A 65 -19.94 5.77 0.10
N PRO A 66 -21.05 6.55 0.28
CA PRO A 66 -22.18 6.16 1.12
C PRO A 66 -22.99 4.98 0.56
N ILE A 67 -22.95 4.70 -0.75
CA ILE A 67 -23.85 3.72 -1.39
C ILE A 67 -23.83 2.36 -0.68
N VAL A 68 -22.65 1.78 -0.45
CA VAL A 68 -22.51 0.46 0.19
C VAL A 68 -22.67 0.59 1.71
N TYR A 69 -22.17 1.67 2.29
CA TYR A 69 -22.28 1.95 3.71
C TYR A 69 -23.75 2.12 4.15
N ASP A 70 -24.53 2.94 3.44
CA ASP A 70 -25.93 3.19 3.75
C ASP A 70 -26.79 1.93 3.57
N LEU A 71 -26.49 1.13 2.52
CA LEU A 71 -27.13 -0.17 2.34
C LEU A 71 -26.91 -1.09 3.55
N MET A 72 -25.66 -1.18 4.02
CA MET A 72 -25.31 -1.99 5.18
C MET A 72 -25.92 -1.43 6.46
N PHE A 73 -25.91 -0.10 6.62
CA PHE A 73 -26.43 0.57 7.81
C PHE A 73 -27.93 0.38 7.99
N HIS A 74 -28.71 0.38 6.90
CA HIS A 74 -30.17 0.27 6.97
C HIS A 74 -30.68 -1.18 6.95
N TYR A 75 -29.97 -2.09 6.29
CA TYR A 75 -30.48 -3.44 6.05
C TYR A 75 -29.73 -4.54 6.78
N PHE A 76 -28.51 -4.28 7.25
CA PHE A 76 -27.74 -5.32 7.92
C PHE A 76 -27.89 -5.22 9.43
N PRO A 77 -28.36 -6.28 10.12
CA PRO A 77 -28.62 -6.26 11.54
C PRO A 77 -27.31 -5.99 12.31
N PHE A 78 -27.40 -5.12 13.30
CA PHE A 78 -26.29 -4.71 14.18
C PHE A 78 -25.15 -3.93 13.52
N PHE A 79 -25.24 -3.59 12.24
CA PHE A 79 -24.19 -2.80 11.56
C PHE A 79 -24.07 -1.38 12.15
N ASP A 80 -25.16 -0.84 12.69
CA ASP A 80 -25.24 0.44 13.40
C ASP A 80 -24.37 0.49 14.67
N LYS A 81 -23.96 -0.67 15.21
CA LYS A 81 -23.09 -0.78 16.38
C LYS A 81 -21.60 -0.59 16.04
N PHE A 82 -21.22 -0.72 14.77
CA PHE A 82 -19.84 -0.52 14.34
C PHE A 82 -19.52 0.97 14.19
N ARG A 83 -18.77 1.51 15.16
CA ARG A 83 -18.37 2.93 15.18
C ARG A 83 -17.33 3.29 14.12
N VAL A 84 -16.49 2.34 13.73
CA VAL A 84 -15.33 2.57 12.84
C VAL A 84 -15.38 1.59 11.67
N PRO A 85 -15.94 1.99 10.51
CA PRO A 85 -16.04 1.11 9.32
C PRO A 85 -14.70 0.60 8.81
N SER A 86 -13.62 1.36 9.01
CA SER A 86 -12.27 0.98 8.56
C SER A 86 -11.71 -0.26 9.26
N MET A 87 -12.25 -0.69 10.40
CA MET A 87 -11.83 -1.95 11.03
C MET A 87 -12.05 -3.18 10.13
N ILE A 88 -12.97 -3.13 9.17
CA ILE A 88 -13.18 -4.22 8.22
C ILE A 88 -11.97 -4.47 7.32
N LEU A 89 -11.05 -3.50 7.20
CA LEU A 89 -9.82 -3.65 6.41
C LEU A 89 -8.88 -4.75 6.92
N VAL A 90 -9.08 -5.25 8.14
CA VAL A 90 -8.37 -6.45 8.62
C VAL A 90 -8.61 -7.65 7.69
N LEU A 91 -9.80 -7.76 7.09
CA LEU A 91 -10.10 -8.81 6.11
C LEU A 91 -9.28 -8.63 4.81
N VAL A 92 -9.07 -7.39 4.38
CA VAL A 92 -8.21 -7.06 3.25
C VAL A 92 -6.76 -7.43 3.58
N GLN A 93 -6.31 -7.07 4.79
CA GLN A 93 -4.96 -7.33 5.27
C GLN A 93 -4.62 -8.83 5.37
N LEU A 94 -5.60 -9.66 5.68
CA LEU A 94 -5.46 -11.12 5.67
C LEU A 94 -5.55 -11.71 4.25
N SER A 95 -6.43 -11.19 3.42
CA SER A 95 -6.72 -11.77 2.10
C SER A 95 -5.64 -11.47 1.07
N LEU A 96 -5.06 -10.26 1.07
CA LEU A 96 -4.07 -9.87 0.06
C LEU A 96 -2.78 -10.70 0.09
N PRO A 97 -2.16 -11.03 1.25
CA PRO A 97 -1.01 -11.92 1.28
C PRO A 97 -1.31 -13.32 0.78
N ILE A 98 -2.52 -13.85 1.08
CA ILE A 98 -2.95 -15.17 0.58
C ILE A 98 -3.06 -15.12 -0.95
N LEU A 99 -3.72 -14.09 -1.50
CA LEU A 99 -3.81 -13.89 -2.94
C LEU A 99 -2.45 -13.72 -3.60
N ALA A 100 -1.52 -13.00 -2.98
CA ALA A 100 -0.16 -12.85 -3.48
C ALA A 100 0.58 -14.20 -3.52
N GLY A 101 0.45 -15.02 -2.49
CA GLY A 101 0.99 -16.38 -2.44
C GLY A 101 0.44 -17.27 -3.55
N LEU A 102 -0.89 -17.22 -3.78
CA LEU A 102 -1.53 -17.92 -4.89
C LEU A 102 -1.07 -17.40 -6.27
N GLY A 103 -0.77 -16.09 -6.36
CA GLY A 103 -0.16 -15.50 -7.54
C GLY A 103 1.22 -16.06 -7.85
N ILE A 104 2.07 -16.19 -6.84
CA ILE A 104 3.41 -16.80 -6.96
C ILE A 104 3.28 -18.29 -7.35
N ALA A 105 2.38 -19.03 -6.72
CA ALA A 105 2.13 -20.43 -7.06
C ALA A 105 1.71 -20.58 -8.53
N LYS A 106 0.84 -19.68 -9.02
CA LYS A 106 0.45 -19.66 -10.44
C LYS A 106 1.62 -19.33 -11.37
N ILE A 107 2.46 -18.36 -11.03
CA ILE A 107 3.66 -18.04 -11.81
C ILE A 107 4.56 -19.27 -11.96
N ILE A 108 4.72 -20.06 -10.91
CA ILE A 108 5.52 -21.28 -10.94
C ILE A 108 4.90 -22.31 -11.88
N SER A 109 3.57 -22.51 -11.88
CA SER A 109 2.89 -23.42 -12.80
C SER A 109 2.98 -22.95 -14.26
N LEU A 110 2.85 -21.64 -14.51
CA LEU A 110 2.88 -21.06 -15.84
C LEU A 110 4.21 -21.26 -16.55
N LYS A 111 5.33 -21.37 -15.83
CA LYS A 111 6.62 -21.70 -16.43
C LYS A 111 6.58 -23.06 -17.12
N ASN A 112 5.91 -24.05 -16.54
CA ASN A 112 5.78 -25.39 -17.09
C ASN A 112 4.84 -25.42 -18.30
N GLU A 113 3.82 -24.57 -18.30
CA GLU A 113 2.83 -24.47 -19.40
C GLU A 113 3.38 -23.69 -20.60
N ASN A 114 4.46 -22.91 -20.42
CA ASN A 114 5.10 -22.03 -21.41
C ASN A 114 4.11 -21.18 -22.23
N ASP A 115 3.04 -20.70 -21.57
CA ASP A 115 1.97 -19.94 -22.21
C ASP A 115 2.44 -18.54 -22.57
N LYS A 116 2.55 -18.25 -23.86
CA LYS A 116 2.97 -16.95 -24.40
C LYS A 116 2.10 -15.79 -23.91
N LYS A 117 0.82 -16.03 -23.64
CA LYS A 117 -0.13 -15.01 -23.17
C LYS A 117 0.30 -14.46 -21.81
N TYR A 118 0.62 -15.33 -20.87
CA TYR A 118 1.03 -14.93 -19.52
C TYR A 118 2.45 -14.36 -19.49
N ASN A 119 3.35 -14.88 -20.31
CA ASN A 119 4.67 -14.30 -20.47
C ASN A 119 4.59 -12.85 -20.97
N ASN A 120 3.72 -12.57 -21.93
CA ASN A 120 3.47 -11.22 -22.42
C ASN A 120 2.79 -10.34 -21.36
N LEU A 121 1.86 -10.88 -20.58
CA LEU A 121 1.21 -10.15 -19.49
C LEU A 121 2.22 -9.70 -18.43
N VAL A 122 3.06 -10.61 -17.94
CA VAL A 122 4.10 -10.29 -16.94
C VAL A 122 5.08 -9.26 -17.51
N ARG A 123 5.53 -9.43 -18.76
CA ARG A 123 6.39 -8.46 -19.43
C ARG A 123 5.73 -7.08 -19.52
N ASN A 124 4.46 -7.02 -19.90
CA ASN A 124 3.74 -5.75 -20.02
C ASN A 124 3.57 -5.06 -18.66
N ILE A 125 3.30 -5.83 -17.60
CA ILE A 125 3.23 -5.30 -16.23
C ILE A 125 4.60 -4.74 -15.82
N PHE A 126 5.68 -5.45 -16.08
CA PHE A 126 7.05 -4.98 -15.81
C PHE A 126 7.34 -3.65 -16.50
N PHE A 127 7.06 -3.54 -17.80
CA PHE A 127 7.28 -2.29 -18.53
C PHE A 127 6.32 -1.17 -18.11
N ALA A 128 5.07 -1.48 -17.76
CA ALA A 128 4.13 -0.50 -17.26
C ALA A 128 4.58 0.08 -15.92
N LEU A 129 4.96 -0.76 -14.96
CA LEU A 129 5.46 -0.34 -13.65
C LEU A 129 6.78 0.44 -13.79
N GLY A 130 7.71 -0.03 -14.63
CA GLY A 130 8.96 0.66 -14.94
C GLY A 130 8.72 2.01 -15.64
N GLY A 131 7.76 2.08 -16.55
CA GLY A 131 7.32 3.32 -17.18
C GLY A 131 6.75 4.32 -16.20
N ILE A 132 5.86 3.87 -15.28
CA ILE A 132 5.32 4.73 -14.23
C ILE A 132 6.44 5.19 -13.28
N PHE A 133 7.39 4.32 -12.92
CA PHE A 133 8.56 4.71 -12.14
C PHE A 133 9.34 5.85 -12.81
N ILE A 134 9.64 5.73 -14.11
CA ILE A 134 10.30 6.79 -14.88
C ILE A 134 9.45 8.07 -14.90
N LEU A 135 8.13 7.95 -15.08
CA LEU A 135 7.22 9.11 -15.05
C LEU A 135 7.25 9.83 -13.70
N THR A 136 7.36 9.12 -12.57
CA THR A 136 7.48 9.76 -11.25
C THR A 136 8.77 10.56 -11.09
N ILE A 137 9.81 10.22 -11.84
CA ILE A 137 11.07 10.99 -11.86
C ILE A 137 10.92 12.22 -12.77
N VAL A 138 10.42 12.02 -13.99
CA VAL A 138 10.30 13.09 -15.00
C VAL A 138 9.26 14.13 -14.59
N LEU A 139 8.12 13.69 -14.05
CA LEU A 139 7.01 14.55 -13.63
C LEU A 139 7.10 14.97 -12.15
N ALA A 140 8.25 14.84 -11.51
CA ALA A 140 8.41 15.18 -10.11
C ALA A 140 8.04 16.64 -9.80
N SER A 141 8.54 17.59 -10.62
CA SER A 141 8.28 19.01 -10.45
C SER A 141 6.79 19.37 -10.64
N PRO A 142 6.10 18.99 -11.72
CA PRO A 142 4.67 19.30 -11.88
C PRO A 142 3.79 18.58 -10.85
N ILE A 143 4.15 17.38 -10.41
CA ILE A 143 3.39 16.68 -9.36
C ILE A 143 3.55 17.43 -8.02
N LYS A 144 4.76 17.88 -7.69
CA LYS A 144 5.03 18.65 -6.50
C LYS A 144 4.25 19.98 -6.48
N SER A 145 4.29 20.75 -7.54
CA SER A 145 3.56 22.03 -7.63
C SER A 145 2.04 21.81 -7.56
N TRP A 146 1.49 20.82 -8.25
CA TRP A 146 0.07 20.45 -8.16
C TRP A 146 -0.34 20.05 -6.73
N PHE A 147 0.50 19.28 -6.04
CA PHE A 147 0.23 18.84 -4.68
C PHE A 147 0.21 20.01 -3.68
N VAL A 148 1.18 20.91 -3.78
CA VAL A 148 1.27 22.12 -2.94
C VAL A 148 0.07 23.04 -3.19
N GLU A 149 -0.32 23.25 -4.45
CA GLU A 149 -1.48 24.05 -4.84
C GLU A 149 -2.78 23.47 -4.26
N ARG A 150 -2.98 22.15 -4.33
CA ARG A 150 -4.15 21.47 -3.76
C ARG A 150 -4.23 21.58 -2.24
N ILE A 151 -3.09 21.56 -1.54
CA ILE A 151 -3.08 21.80 -0.09
C ILE A 151 -3.47 23.24 0.22
N ALA A 152 -2.95 24.21 -0.53
CA ALA A 152 -3.29 25.63 -0.36
C ALA A 152 -4.79 25.88 -0.63
N GLU A 153 -5.38 25.26 -1.66
CA GLU A 153 -6.80 25.35 -2.00
C GLU A 153 -7.73 24.68 -0.97
N SER A 154 -7.27 23.66 -0.25
CA SER A 154 -8.11 22.87 0.66
C SER A 154 -8.62 23.65 1.89
N GLY A 155 -8.31 24.96 1.99
CA GLY A 155 -8.84 25.86 3.01
C GLY A 155 -8.37 25.56 4.43
N ARG A 156 -7.43 24.65 4.62
CA ARG A 156 -6.73 24.44 5.88
C ARG A 156 -5.84 25.64 6.12
N LYS A 157 -6.36 26.60 6.89
CA LYS A 157 -5.66 27.83 7.29
C LYS A 157 -4.50 27.61 8.26
N ASP A 158 -4.10 26.36 8.48
CA ASP A 158 -2.93 26.03 9.27
C ASP A 158 -1.69 26.41 8.48
N THR A 159 -1.08 27.52 8.88
CA THR A 159 0.19 28.04 8.35
C THR A 159 1.26 26.92 8.32
N HIS A 160 1.21 26.00 9.27
CA HIS A 160 2.10 24.84 9.32
C HIS A 160 1.85 23.84 8.18
N ALA A 161 0.60 23.60 7.76
CA ALA A 161 0.29 22.67 6.68
C ALA A 161 0.86 23.15 5.33
N VAL A 162 0.83 24.46 5.09
CA VAL A 162 1.41 25.07 3.88
C VAL A 162 2.94 25.04 3.92
N GLN A 163 3.55 25.34 5.07
CA GLN A 163 5.02 25.29 5.24
C GLN A 163 5.58 23.88 5.10
N LEU A 164 4.78 22.85 5.48
CA LEU A 164 5.16 21.43 5.41
C LEU A 164 4.76 20.77 4.09
N SER A 165 4.04 21.48 3.22
CA SER A 165 3.57 20.94 1.95
C SER A 165 4.70 20.47 1.05
N ASP A 166 5.81 21.18 1.04
CA ASP A 166 7.03 20.81 0.30
C ASP A 166 7.62 19.51 0.82
N TYR A 167 7.78 19.36 2.12
CA TYR A 167 8.29 18.15 2.74
C TYR A 167 7.36 16.95 2.49
N THR A 168 6.05 17.14 2.66
CA THR A 168 5.05 16.09 2.46
C THR A 168 4.98 15.65 1.00
N SER A 169 5.12 16.60 0.06
CA SER A 169 5.16 16.28 -1.37
C SER A 169 6.41 15.48 -1.76
N GLU A 170 7.54 15.78 -1.15
CA GLU A 170 8.77 15.00 -1.35
C GLU A 170 8.67 13.59 -0.76
N MET A 171 8.11 13.46 0.44
CA MET A 171 7.81 12.14 1.02
C MET A 171 6.92 11.32 0.08
N PHE A 172 5.81 11.89 -0.38
CA PHE A 172 4.89 11.22 -1.29
C PHE A 172 5.58 10.74 -2.58
N LEU A 173 6.38 11.62 -3.21
CA LEU A 173 7.12 11.28 -4.43
C LEU A 173 8.15 10.17 -4.19
N ASN A 174 8.87 10.22 -3.09
CA ASN A 174 9.86 9.21 -2.74
C ASN A 174 9.19 7.86 -2.48
N ASP A 175 8.03 7.86 -1.81
CA ASP A 175 7.26 6.65 -1.57
C ASP A 175 6.71 6.06 -2.86
N ALA A 176 6.15 6.89 -3.72
CA ALA A 176 5.66 6.46 -5.03
C ALA A 176 6.80 5.87 -5.89
N ARG A 177 7.96 6.53 -5.93
CA ARG A 177 9.14 6.03 -6.66
C ARG A 177 9.58 4.67 -6.16
N LEU A 178 9.75 4.51 -4.86
CA LEU A 178 10.20 3.26 -4.28
C LEU A 178 9.15 2.14 -4.46
N ALA A 179 7.87 2.47 -4.32
CA ALA A 179 6.78 1.53 -4.56
C ALA A 179 6.79 0.97 -5.99
N PHE A 180 6.89 1.85 -6.99
CA PHE A 180 6.95 1.41 -8.40
C PHE A 180 8.28 0.75 -8.73
N PHE A 181 9.40 1.18 -8.16
CA PHE A 181 10.69 0.53 -8.34
C PHE A 181 10.68 -0.91 -7.81
N PHE A 182 10.27 -1.12 -6.56
CA PHE A 182 10.21 -2.46 -5.98
C PHE A 182 9.24 -3.38 -6.73
N SER A 183 8.08 -2.85 -7.10
CA SER A 183 7.10 -3.62 -7.87
C SER A 183 7.64 -3.99 -9.27
N ALA A 184 8.28 -3.05 -9.97
CA ALA A 184 8.91 -3.32 -11.25
C ALA A 184 10.06 -4.34 -11.10
N ALA A 185 10.91 -4.22 -10.07
CA ALA A 185 11.99 -5.15 -9.80
C ALA A 185 11.45 -6.58 -9.58
N VAL A 186 10.38 -6.73 -8.81
CA VAL A 186 9.74 -8.04 -8.57
C VAL A 186 9.17 -8.63 -9.86
N PHE A 187 8.42 -7.85 -10.66
CA PHE A 187 7.92 -8.35 -11.93
C PHE A 187 9.03 -8.61 -12.95
N GLY A 188 10.14 -7.88 -12.88
CA GLY A 188 11.37 -8.16 -13.63
C GLY A 188 12.00 -9.51 -13.26
N LEU A 189 12.08 -9.82 -11.96
CA LEU A 189 12.51 -11.13 -11.46
C LEU A 189 11.58 -12.25 -11.92
N VAL A 190 10.26 -12.04 -11.82
CA VAL A 190 9.27 -13.00 -12.34
C VAL A 190 9.47 -13.22 -13.84
N PHE A 191 9.68 -12.17 -14.62
CA PHE A 191 9.93 -12.29 -16.05
C PHE A 191 11.24 -13.04 -16.34
N ALA A 192 12.32 -12.75 -15.59
CA ALA A 192 13.59 -13.46 -15.70
C ALA A 192 13.45 -14.97 -15.36
N TYR A 193 12.63 -15.28 -14.35
CA TYR A 193 12.30 -16.66 -14.00
C TYR A 193 11.54 -17.37 -15.13
N LEU A 194 10.53 -16.75 -15.71
CA LEU A 194 9.76 -17.32 -16.83
C LEU A 194 10.64 -17.54 -18.07
N LYS A 195 11.66 -16.70 -18.27
CA LYS A 195 12.68 -16.85 -19.31
C LYS A 195 13.81 -17.83 -18.94
N SER A 196 13.74 -18.47 -17.77
CA SER A 196 14.75 -19.41 -17.28
C SER A 196 16.15 -18.82 -17.02
N PHE A 197 16.25 -17.48 -16.84
CA PHE A 197 17.52 -16.84 -16.45
C PHE A 197 17.85 -17.05 -14.97
N ILE A 198 16.84 -17.25 -14.12
CA ILE A 198 17.02 -17.47 -12.70
C ILE A 198 16.25 -18.70 -12.21
N SER A 199 16.70 -19.27 -11.09
CA SER A 199 16.03 -20.40 -10.44
C SER A 199 14.76 -19.98 -9.70
N LYS A 200 13.88 -20.94 -9.43
CA LYS A 200 12.65 -20.74 -8.62
C LYS A 200 13.00 -20.21 -7.24
N ASP A 201 13.99 -20.82 -6.58
CA ASP A 201 14.33 -20.50 -5.19
C ASP A 201 14.92 -19.10 -5.08
N LEU A 202 15.75 -18.69 -6.05
CA LEU A 202 16.28 -17.33 -6.10
C LEU A 202 15.17 -16.29 -6.30
N MET A 203 14.21 -16.57 -7.19
CA MET A 203 13.06 -15.67 -7.41
C MET A 203 12.25 -15.52 -6.11
N ILE A 204 11.87 -16.62 -5.45
CA ILE A 204 11.07 -16.58 -4.22
C ILE A 204 11.81 -15.84 -3.11
N THR A 205 13.08 -16.17 -2.88
CA THR A 205 13.91 -15.53 -1.86
C THR A 205 14.03 -14.03 -2.10
N ALA A 206 14.26 -13.62 -3.35
CA ALA A 206 14.34 -12.20 -3.70
C ALA A 206 13.00 -11.48 -3.47
N ILE A 207 11.86 -12.08 -3.85
CA ILE A 207 10.53 -11.49 -3.59
C ILE A 207 10.32 -11.32 -2.08
N ILE A 208 10.66 -12.29 -1.26
CA ILE A 208 10.54 -12.21 0.21
C ILE A 208 11.41 -11.06 0.73
N ILE A 209 12.67 -10.98 0.32
CA ILE A 209 13.59 -9.92 0.77
C ILE A 209 13.06 -8.54 0.38
N PHE A 210 12.64 -8.34 -0.87
CA PHE A 210 12.08 -7.05 -1.31
C PHE A 210 10.79 -6.71 -0.55
N SER A 211 9.92 -7.68 -0.28
CA SER A 211 8.69 -7.46 0.50
C SER A 211 9.00 -7.09 1.95
N LEU A 212 9.97 -7.73 2.58
CA LEU A 212 10.41 -7.39 3.93
C LEU A 212 11.00 -5.97 3.98
N VAL A 213 11.89 -5.63 3.04
CA VAL A 213 12.47 -4.28 2.95
C VAL A 213 11.38 -3.23 2.77
N ASP A 214 10.38 -3.47 1.92
CA ASP A 214 9.27 -2.56 1.69
C ASP A 214 8.44 -2.34 2.97
N ILE A 215 8.08 -3.41 3.68
CA ILE A 215 7.30 -3.35 4.92
C ILE A 215 8.10 -2.67 6.04
N PHE A 216 9.35 -3.07 6.27
CA PHE A 216 10.18 -2.51 7.34
C PHE A 216 10.48 -1.03 7.11
N ARG A 217 10.70 -0.61 5.86
CA ARG A 217 10.94 0.79 5.51
C ARG A 217 9.80 1.72 5.93
N ILE A 218 8.56 1.29 5.73
CA ILE A 218 7.39 2.10 6.11
C ILE A 218 7.13 2.01 7.60
N ASN A 219 7.23 0.82 8.19
CA ASN A 219 6.94 0.61 9.61
C ASN A 219 7.92 1.34 10.54
N HIS A 220 9.15 1.55 10.09
CA HIS A 220 10.18 2.29 10.86
C HIS A 220 9.94 3.82 10.88
N ARG A 221 8.99 4.34 10.10
CA ARG A 221 8.61 5.74 10.09
C ARG A 221 7.67 6.03 11.26
N GLY A 222 8.14 6.55 12.34
CA GLY A 222 7.31 6.94 13.48
C GLY A 222 7.73 6.33 14.81
N GLU A 223 8.64 5.37 14.81
CA GLU A 223 9.31 4.92 16.02
C GLU A 223 10.50 5.82 16.34
N THR A 224 10.26 7.06 16.75
CA THR A 224 11.19 7.70 17.68
C THR A 224 10.90 7.08 19.04
N LEU A 225 11.59 6.02 19.37
CA LEU A 225 11.72 5.55 20.76
C LEU A 225 12.40 6.69 21.53
N LYS A 226 11.60 7.64 22.03
CA LYS A 226 12.06 8.51 23.10
C LYS A 226 12.31 7.59 24.29
N ASP A 227 13.54 7.52 24.72
CA ASP A 227 13.88 7.02 26.05
C ASP A 227 13.03 7.81 27.06
N ASN A 228 11.95 7.19 27.49
CA ASN A 228 10.97 7.84 28.35
C ASN A 228 11.51 7.79 29.78
N THR A 229 12.42 8.69 30.11
CA THR A 229 12.93 8.90 31.47
C THR A 229 11.83 9.34 32.45
N ASP A 230 10.63 9.64 31.97
CA ASP A 230 9.50 10.09 32.79
C ASP A 230 8.60 8.96 33.32
N THR A 231 8.85 7.70 32.93
CA THR A 231 8.05 6.59 33.49
C THR A 231 8.22 6.41 34.99
N GLU A 232 9.37 6.79 35.56
CA GLU A 232 9.56 6.75 37.02
C GLU A 232 8.73 7.82 37.77
N GLN A 233 8.43 8.97 37.12
CA GLN A 233 7.63 10.02 37.74
C GLN A 233 6.12 9.69 37.76
N LEU A 234 5.64 8.84 36.83
CA LEU A 234 4.23 8.42 36.77
C LEU A 234 3.85 7.43 37.88
N PHE A 235 4.85 6.76 38.48
CA PHE A 235 4.64 5.75 39.54
C PHE A 235 5.08 6.19 40.93
N GLN A 236 5.62 7.40 41.05
CA GLN A 236 5.87 8.00 42.39
C GLN A 236 4.58 8.61 42.90
N LYS A 237 3.86 7.87 43.73
CA LYS A 237 2.79 8.37 44.63
C LYS A 237 3.34 8.64 45.99
#